data_0a5f8c2acbe45aa48019f89b4d8fcd17
#
_entry.id   0a5f8c2acbe45aa48019f89b4d8fcd17
#
_cell.length_a   1.000
_cell.length_b   1.000
_cell.length_c   1.000
_cell.angle_alpha   90.00
_cell.angle_beta   90.00
_cell.angle_gamma   90.00
#
_symmetry.space_group_name_H-M   'P 1'
#
loop_
_entity.id
_entity.type
_entity.pdbx_description
1 polymer ?
#
loop_
_entity_poly.entity_id
_entity_poly.type
_entity_poly.pdbx_seq_one_letter_code
_entity_poly.pdbx_strand_id
1 'polypeptide(L)'
;GAYALLGPSGCGKSTLLNLISGLLTPSEGAVLFDDENVTGEGPEERNIAQVFQFPVIYDTMTVYENLAFPLRNRKIDETMVRYRVSDVAKMLEIEDMLSQRAAGLSPDNKQKLSMGRGLVRDNVNVVMFDEPLTVIDPHLKWKLRSKLKELHQRLKLTMIYVTHDQTEALTFADQVVVMDQGEIVQIGTPLELFERPMHTFVGHFIGSPGMNILPCDVRGGGAFFNGQKISLEGSINKNIGNRTEIGIRPEFVSVSKKGLPAKVTKVADIGRHCVVHAVAGDSSIAAIIDETPPAQGDEIYLAFDQTQTRLYDDGWLATDV
;
A
#
# COMPACT_ATOMS: atom_id res chain seq x y z
N GLY A 1 2.27 12.71 -9.80
CA GLY A 1 2.76 11.78 -8.78
C GLY A 1 2.13 10.40 -8.91
N ALA A 2 2.79 9.40 -8.35
CA ALA A 2 2.25 8.05 -8.19
C ALA A 2 1.70 7.91 -6.76
N TYR A 3 0.41 7.62 -6.65
CA TYR A 3 -0.29 7.44 -5.39
C TYR A 3 -0.80 6.02 -5.26
N ALA A 4 -0.71 5.42 -4.06
CA ALA A 4 -1.38 4.16 -3.77
C ALA A 4 -2.48 4.37 -2.74
N LEU A 5 -3.66 3.79 -2.99
CA LEU A 5 -4.72 3.65 -2.00
C LEU A 5 -4.58 2.27 -1.36
N LEU A 6 -4.22 2.23 -0.10
CA LEU A 6 -3.92 1.01 0.63
C LEU A 6 -4.85 0.87 1.85
N GLY A 7 -5.37 -0.30 2.09
CA GLY A 7 -6.22 -0.60 3.24
C GLY A 7 -6.90 -1.96 3.12
N PRO A 8 -7.54 -2.44 4.18
CA PRO A 8 -8.24 -3.74 4.20
C PRO A 8 -9.40 -3.76 3.21
N SER A 9 -9.89 -4.96 2.91
CA SER A 9 -11.07 -5.12 2.06
C SER A 9 -12.27 -4.43 2.70
N GLY A 10 -13.06 -3.70 1.89
CA GLY A 10 -14.26 -2.99 2.35
C GLY A 10 -14.01 -1.61 2.98
N CYS A 11 -12.77 -1.11 3.09
CA CYS A 11 -12.50 0.21 3.67
C CYS A 11 -12.83 1.41 2.75
N GLY A 12 -13.43 1.19 1.57
CA GLY A 12 -13.90 2.28 0.70
C GLY A 12 -12.99 2.66 -0.47
N LYS A 13 -11.88 1.96 -0.73
CA LYS A 13 -10.94 2.26 -1.83
C LYS A 13 -11.60 2.37 -3.21
N SER A 14 -12.35 1.34 -3.60
CA SER A 14 -13.07 1.34 -4.90
C SER A 14 -14.16 2.40 -4.95
N THR A 15 -14.81 2.72 -3.82
CA THR A 15 -15.77 3.82 -3.73
C THR A 15 -15.08 5.15 -4.01
N LEU A 16 -13.94 5.41 -3.36
CA LEU A 16 -13.14 6.62 -3.60
C LEU A 16 -12.69 6.69 -5.07
N LEU A 17 -12.25 5.56 -5.63
CA LEU A 17 -11.86 5.51 -7.04
C LEU A 17 -13.04 5.86 -7.96
N ASN A 18 -14.25 5.35 -7.68
CA ASN A 18 -15.45 5.64 -8.44
C ASN A 18 -15.91 7.11 -8.30
N LEU A 19 -15.67 7.74 -7.15
CA LEU A 19 -15.90 9.18 -6.96
C LEU A 19 -14.91 10.01 -7.80
N ILE A 20 -13.62 9.65 -7.80
CA ILE A 20 -12.58 10.32 -8.60
C ILE A 20 -12.86 10.12 -10.10
N SER A 21 -13.31 8.95 -10.51
CA SER A 21 -13.61 8.66 -11.92
C SER A 21 -14.89 9.32 -12.45
N GLY A 22 -15.79 9.77 -11.57
CA GLY A 22 -17.10 10.31 -11.96
C GLY A 22 -18.15 9.22 -12.23
N LEU A 23 -17.87 7.97 -11.87
CA LEU A 23 -18.87 6.87 -11.88
C LEU A 23 -19.85 7.01 -10.71
N LEU A 24 -19.43 7.67 -9.63
CA LEU A 24 -20.27 8.04 -8.50
C LEU A 24 -20.16 9.55 -8.26
N THR A 25 -21.27 10.16 -7.88
CA THR A 25 -21.29 11.56 -7.43
C THR A 25 -21.22 11.58 -5.91
N PRO A 26 -20.32 12.39 -5.29
CA PRO A 26 -20.26 12.49 -3.85
C PRO A 26 -21.53 13.14 -3.29
N SER A 27 -21.99 12.71 -2.12
CA SER A 27 -23.11 13.32 -1.41
C SER A 27 -22.73 14.69 -0.84
N GLU A 28 -21.45 14.86 -0.46
CA GLU A 28 -20.88 16.09 0.07
C GLU A 28 -19.44 16.25 -0.43
N GLY A 29 -18.94 17.49 -0.41
CA GLY A 29 -17.59 17.80 -0.87
C GLY A 29 -17.48 17.97 -2.39
N ALA A 30 -16.25 18.02 -2.89
CA ALA A 30 -15.96 18.24 -4.30
C ALA A 30 -14.74 17.42 -4.75
N VAL A 31 -14.72 17.05 -6.03
CA VAL A 31 -13.57 16.46 -6.71
C VAL A 31 -12.92 17.54 -7.58
N LEU A 32 -11.64 17.78 -7.36
CA LEU A 32 -10.86 18.78 -8.09
C LEU A 32 -9.76 18.08 -8.89
N PHE A 33 -9.59 18.45 -10.15
CA PHE A 33 -8.41 18.12 -10.94
C PHE A 33 -7.64 19.44 -11.13
N ASP A 34 -6.45 19.51 -10.52
CA ASP A 34 -5.76 20.77 -10.28
C ASP A 34 -6.72 21.75 -9.58
N ASP A 35 -7.03 22.89 -10.18
CA ASP A 35 -7.95 23.90 -9.63
C ASP A 35 -9.38 23.82 -10.23
N GLU A 36 -9.65 22.86 -11.10
CA GLU A 36 -10.93 22.70 -11.78
C GLU A 36 -11.85 21.75 -11.02
N ASN A 37 -13.08 22.21 -10.74
CA ASN A 37 -14.09 21.39 -10.08
C ASN A 37 -14.81 20.51 -11.10
N VAL A 38 -14.48 19.20 -11.05
CA VAL A 38 -15.04 18.18 -11.95
C VAL A 38 -16.14 17.33 -11.30
N THR A 39 -16.68 17.75 -10.16
CA THR A 39 -17.64 16.95 -9.38
C THR A 39 -18.87 16.53 -10.19
N GLY A 40 -19.40 17.44 -11.03
CA GLY A 40 -20.57 17.16 -11.87
C GLY A 40 -20.27 16.47 -13.20
N GLU A 41 -19.00 16.25 -13.52
CA GLU A 41 -18.57 15.69 -14.79
C GLU A 41 -18.52 14.16 -14.75
N GLY A 42 -18.87 13.55 -15.88
CA GLY A 42 -18.74 12.11 -16.08
C GLY A 42 -17.31 11.67 -16.43
N PRO A 43 -17.05 10.34 -16.49
CA PRO A 43 -15.72 9.80 -16.76
C PRO A 43 -15.11 10.24 -18.09
N GLU A 44 -15.94 10.48 -19.10
CA GLU A 44 -15.50 10.90 -20.43
C GLU A 44 -14.96 12.35 -20.41
N GLU A 45 -15.69 13.24 -19.74
CA GLU A 45 -15.35 14.65 -19.57
C GLU A 45 -14.12 14.83 -18.71
N ARG A 46 -13.99 14.04 -17.62
CA ARG A 46 -12.79 14.01 -16.76
C ARG A 46 -11.55 13.50 -17.44
N ASN A 47 -11.67 12.94 -18.66
CA ASN A 47 -10.55 12.42 -19.46
C ASN A 47 -9.61 11.49 -18.67
N ILE A 48 -10.19 10.51 -18.02
CA ILE A 48 -9.45 9.52 -17.22
C ILE A 48 -9.21 8.22 -18.01
N ALA A 49 -8.26 7.40 -17.53
CA ALA A 49 -8.12 6.01 -17.91
C ALA A 49 -8.25 5.13 -16.66
N GLN A 50 -9.15 4.15 -16.68
CA GLN A 50 -9.33 3.21 -15.57
C GLN A 50 -9.08 1.78 -16.02
N VAL A 51 -8.26 1.08 -15.25
CA VAL A 51 -7.97 -0.35 -15.38
C VAL A 51 -8.64 -1.05 -14.21
N PHE A 52 -9.57 -1.95 -14.52
CA PHE A 52 -10.35 -2.67 -13.54
C PHE A 52 -9.64 -3.95 -13.07
N GLN A 53 -10.04 -4.47 -11.92
CA GLN A 53 -9.55 -5.71 -11.35
C GLN A 53 -9.71 -6.91 -12.29
N PHE A 54 -10.86 -6.99 -12.98
CA PHE A 54 -11.08 -7.96 -14.05
C PHE A 54 -10.80 -7.34 -15.41
N PRO A 55 -10.15 -8.10 -16.33
CA PRO A 55 -9.78 -7.56 -17.62
C PRO A 55 -10.99 -7.14 -18.46
N VAL A 56 -11.02 -5.87 -18.86
CA VAL A 56 -12.03 -5.32 -19.77
C VAL A 56 -11.43 -5.24 -21.17
N ILE A 57 -11.77 -6.22 -22.02
CA ILE A 57 -11.24 -6.36 -23.38
C ILE A 57 -12.36 -6.74 -24.37
N TYR A 58 -12.12 -6.56 -25.66
CA TYR A 58 -12.99 -7.03 -26.71
C TYR A 58 -12.47 -8.35 -27.26
N ASP A 59 -13.10 -9.46 -26.89
CA ASP A 59 -12.66 -10.83 -27.24
C ASP A 59 -12.66 -11.08 -28.76
N THR A 60 -13.51 -10.40 -29.52
CA THR A 60 -13.60 -10.51 -30.99
C THR A 60 -12.50 -9.78 -31.73
N MET A 61 -11.83 -8.85 -31.09
CA MET A 61 -10.73 -8.06 -31.64
C MET A 61 -9.38 -8.76 -31.39
N THR A 62 -8.39 -8.44 -32.24
CA THR A 62 -6.98 -8.79 -31.97
C THR A 62 -6.42 -7.97 -30.81
N VAL A 63 -5.25 -8.36 -30.29
CA VAL A 63 -4.50 -7.58 -29.28
C VAL A 63 -4.21 -6.17 -29.82
N TYR A 64 -3.74 -6.07 -31.08
CA TYR A 64 -3.49 -4.79 -31.74
C TYR A 64 -4.76 -3.91 -31.77
N GLU A 65 -5.88 -4.47 -32.23
CA GLU A 65 -7.15 -3.74 -32.34
C GLU A 65 -7.65 -3.26 -30.97
N ASN A 66 -7.53 -4.09 -29.92
CA ASN A 66 -7.87 -3.69 -28.56
C ASN A 66 -7.04 -2.50 -28.08
N LEU A 67 -5.72 -2.49 -28.32
CA LEU A 67 -4.85 -1.38 -27.96
C LEU A 67 -5.11 -0.13 -28.81
N ALA A 68 -5.38 -0.30 -30.10
CA ALA A 68 -5.65 0.79 -31.01
C ALA A 68 -7.02 1.47 -30.80
N PHE A 69 -8.00 0.71 -30.28
CA PHE A 69 -9.38 1.16 -30.14
C PHE A 69 -9.56 2.48 -29.38
N PRO A 70 -8.95 2.68 -28.20
CA PRO A 70 -9.07 3.95 -27.46
C PRO A 70 -8.51 5.17 -28.20
N LEU A 71 -7.48 4.96 -29.03
CA LEU A 71 -6.85 6.00 -29.82
C LEU A 71 -7.67 6.35 -31.07
N ARG A 72 -8.18 5.32 -31.75
CA ARG A 72 -9.01 5.48 -32.96
C ARG A 72 -10.33 6.18 -32.63
N ASN A 73 -10.96 5.86 -31.51
CA ASN A 73 -12.17 6.56 -31.04
C ASN A 73 -11.94 8.06 -30.83
N ARG A 74 -10.70 8.46 -30.54
CA ARG A 74 -10.28 9.85 -30.41
C ARG A 74 -9.72 10.45 -31.69
N LYS A 75 -9.84 9.73 -32.81
CA LYS A 75 -9.40 10.15 -34.15
C LYS A 75 -7.89 10.49 -34.22
N ILE A 76 -7.08 9.79 -33.43
CA ILE A 76 -5.63 9.91 -33.47
C ILE A 76 -5.12 9.35 -34.81
N ASP A 77 -4.11 10.00 -35.40
CA ASP A 77 -3.50 9.56 -36.65
C ASP A 77 -2.95 8.14 -36.56
N GLU A 78 -3.13 7.34 -37.62
CA GLU A 78 -2.74 5.92 -37.64
C GLU A 78 -1.22 5.69 -37.51
N THR A 79 -0.38 6.65 -37.85
CA THR A 79 1.06 6.58 -37.59
C THR A 79 1.35 6.63 -36.13
N MET A 80 0.68 7.54 -35.42
CA MET A 80 0.76 7.67 -33.96
C MET A 80 0.12 6.47 -33.25
N VAL A 81 -1.00 5.97 -33.76
CA VAL A 81 -1.65 4.75 -33.24
C VAL A 81 -0.66 3.59 -33.27
N ARG A 82 -0.01 3.33 -34.42
CA ARG A 82 1.00 2.27 -34.56
C ARG A 82 2.16 2.42 -33.61
N TYR A 83 2.68 3.63 -33.50
CA TYR A 83 3.78 3.93 -32.58
C TYR A 83 3.42 3.59 -31.14
N ARG A 84 2.28 4.10 -30.64
CA ARG A 84 1.84 3.90 -29.25
C ARG A 84 1.49 2.46 -28.94
N VAL A 85 0.78 1.79 -29.85
CA VAL A 85 0.46 0.37 -29.70
C VAL A 85 1.73 -0.45 -29.59
N SER A 86 2.73 -0.20 -30.45
CA SER A 86 4.02 -0.90 -30.41
C SER A 86 4.77 -0.62 -29.09
N ASP A 87 4.83 0.64 -28.64
CA ASP A 87 5.51 1.03 -27.41
C ASP A 87 4.89 0.35 -26.16
N VAL A 88 3.56 0.39 -26.05
CA VAL A 88 2.84 -0.24 -24.94
C VAL A 88 2.91 -1.76 -25.01
N ALA A 89 2.79 -2.36 -26.20
CA ALA A 89 2.90 -3.81 -26.38
C ALA A 89 4.27 -4.32 -25.94
N LYS A 90 5.34 -3.62 -26.34
CA LYS A 90 6.71 -3.93 -25.93
C LYS A 90 6.90 -3.79 -24.42
N MET A 91 6.38 -2.73 -23.83
CA MET A 91 6.45 -2.50 -22.38
C MET A 91 5.79 -3.64 -21.59
N LEU A 92 4.62 -4.12 -22.06
CA LEU A 92 3.86 -5.19 -21.42
C LEU A 92 4.28 -6.61 -21.86
N GLU A 93 5.25 -6.73 -22.77
CA GLU A 93 5.72 -8.01 -23.33
C GLU A 93 4.60 -8.84 -23.97
N ILE A 94 3.82 -8.19 -24.84
CA ILE A 94 2.74 -8.79 -25.61
C ILE A 94 2.86 -8.50 -27.11
N GLU A 95 4.01 -8.04 -27.60
CA GLU A 95 4.23 -7.69 -29.01
C GLU A 95 4.06 -8.89 -29.95
N ASP A 96 4.52 -10.07 -29.54
CA ASP A 96 4.40 -11.30 -30.33
C ASP A 96 2.94 -11.78 -30.48
N MET A 97 2.02 -11.20 -29.70
CA MET A 97 0.61 -11.54 -29.67
C MET A 97 -0.27 -10.53 -30.42
N LEU A 98 0.29 -9.47 -30.99
CA LEU A 98 -0.48 -8.37 -31.58
C LEU A 98 -1.51 -8.82 -32.63
N SER A 99 -1.20 -9.87 -33.40
CA SER A 99 -2.11 -10.44 -34.40
C SER A 99 -3.10 -11.48 -33.85
N GLN A 100 -2.94 -11.91 -32.60
CA GLN A 100 -3.80 -12.93 -31.99
C GLN A 100 -5.13 -12.30 -31.55
N ARG A 101 -6.23 -13.08 -31.59
CA ARG A 101 -7.51 -12.69 -31.01
C ARG A 101 -7.45 -12.74 -29.51
N ALA A 102 -8.02 -11.72 -28.86
CA ALA A 102 -8.03 -11.61 -27.40
C ALA A 102 -8.74 -12.78 -26.69
N ALA A 103 -9.73 -13.39 -27.32
CA ALA A 103 -10.43 -14.56 -26.76
C ALA A 103 -9.50 -15.72 -26.39
N GLY A 104 -8.42 -15.93 -27.18
CA GLY A 104 -7.47 -17.04 -26.98
C GLY A 104 -6.34 -16.77 -26.00
N LEU A 105 -6.28 -15.61 -25.37
CA LEU A 105 -5.23 -15.23 -24.44
C LEU A 105 -5.41 -15.90 -23.07
N SER A 106 -4.29 -16.17 -22.38
CA SER A 106 -4.29 -16.53 -20.97
C SER A 106 -4.83 -15.39 -20.09
N PRO A 107 -5.32 -15.67 -18.87
CA PRO A 107 -5.79 -14.63 -17.95
C PRO A 107 -4.79 -13.51 -17.71
N ASP A 108 -3.49 -13.85 -17.54
CA ASP A 108 -2.40 -12.87 -17.38
C ASP A 108 -2.29 -11.94 -18.59
N ASN A 109 -2.32 -12.51 -19.81
CA ASN A 109 -2.20 -11.71 -21.03
C ASN A 109 -3.46 -10.87 -21.28
N LYS A 110 -4.65 -11.36 -20.88
CA LYS A 110 -5.88 -10.56 -20.89
C LYS A 110 -5.76 -9.36 -19.95
N GLN A 111 -5.19 -9.55 -18.78
CA GLN A 111 -4.97 -8.45 -17.82
C GLN A 111 -3.93 -7.45 -18.33
N LYS A 112 -2.79 -7.93 -18.88
CA LYS A 112 -1.81 -7.06 -19.56
C LYS A 112 -2.45 -6.25 -20.68
N LEU A 113 -3.28 -6.88 -21.51
CA LEU A 113 -4.00 -6.21 -22.57
C LEU A 113 -4.98 -5.15 -22.03
N SER A 114 -5.72 -5.45 -20.98
CA SER A 114 -6.62 -4.50 -20.29
C SER A 114 -5.85 -3.30 -19.75
N MET A 115 -4.68 -3.53 -19.12
CA MET A 115 -3.78 -2.46 -18.68
C MET A 115 -3.28 -1.63 -19.88
N GLY A 116 -2.88 -2.27 -20.96
CA GLY A 116 -2.40 -1.61 -22.18
C GLY A 116 -3.42 -0.67 -22.78
N ARG A 117 -4.70 -1.03 -22.75
CA ARG A 117 -5.80 -0.17 -23.23
C ARG A 117 -5.94 1.14 -22.44
N GLY A 118 -5.62 1.11 -21.14
CA GLY A 118 -5.56 2.32 -20.32
C GLY A 118 -4.29 3.15 -20.61
N LEU A 119 -3.14 2.48 -20.72
CA LEU A 119 -1.83 3.09 -20.83
C LEU A 119 -1.47 3.62 -22.23
N VAL A 120 -2.17 3.16 -23.28
CA VAL A 120 -1.93 3.60 -24.66
C VAL A 120 -2.26 5.08 -24.86
N ARG A 121 -3.05 5.68 -23.93
CA ARG A 121 -3.40 7.10 -23.91
C ARG A 121 -2.42 7.86 -23.05
N ASP A 122 -1.78 8.88 -23.60
CA ASP A 122 -0.80 9.76 -22.90
C ASP A 122 -1.35 11.13 -22.53
N ASN A 123 -2.55 11.46 -22.99
CA ASN A 123 -3.20 12.74 -22.75
C ASN A 123 -4.36 12.63 -21.74
N VAL A 124 -4.20 11.78 -20.73
CA VAL A 124 -5.18 11.60 -19.66
C VAL A 124 -4.80 12.41 -18.42
N ASN A 125 -5.77 12.91 -17.70
CA ASN A 125 -5.56 13.62 -16.45
C ASN A 125 -5.04 12.68 -15.34
N VAL A 126 -5.61 11.46 -15.29
CA VAL A 126 -5.21 10.43 -14.34
C VAL A 126 -5.40 9.03 -14.91
N VAL A 127 -4.45 8.14 -14.60
CA VAL A 127 -4.58 6.69 -14.83
C VAL A 127 -4.84 6.02 -13.50
N MET A 128 -5.92 5.26 -13.41
CA MET A 128 -6.36 4.58 -12.20
C MET A 128 -6.31 3.07 -12.40
N PHE A 129 -5.76 2.37 -11.42
CA PHE A 129 -5.65 0.92 -11.39
C PHE A 129 -6.40 0.38 -10.18
N ASP A 130 -7.44 -0.41 -10.39
CA ASP A 130 -8.18 -1.07 -9.33
C ASP A 130 -7.71 -2.54 -9.21
N GLU A 131 -6.82 -2.81 -8.26
CA GLU A 131 -6.20 -4.12 -8.00
C GLU A 131 -5.69 -4.83 -9.27
N PRO A 132 -4.88 -4.18 -10.13
CA PRO A 132 -4.60 -4.62 -11.50
C PRO A 132 -3.76 -5.90 -11.57
N LEU A 133 -3.07 -6.27 -10.49
CA LEU A 133 -2.16 -7.42 -10.46
C LEU A 133 -2.73 -8.64 -9.73
N THR A 134 -3.99 -8.61 -9.29
CA THR A 134 -4.59 -9.69 -8.49
C THR A 134 -4.58 -11.04 -9.21
N VAL A 135 -4.82 -11.05 -10.52
CA VAL A 135 -4.84 -12.28 -11.34
C VAL A 135 -3.50 -12.63 -11.98
N ILE A 136 -2.47 -11.82 -11.76
CA ILE A 136 -1.13 -12.00 -12.33
C ILE A 136 -0.31 -12.96 -11.47
N ASP A 137 0.49 -13.81 -12.14
CA ASP A 137 1.44 -14.70 -11.48
C ASP A 137 2.40 -13.90 -10.56
N PRO A 138 2.62 -14.34 -9.30
CA PRO A 138 3.47 -13.64 -8.34
C PRO A 138 4.87 -13.30 -8.86
N HIS A 139 5.48 -14.18 -9.68
CA HIS A 139 6.81 -13.93 -10.27
C HIS A 139 6.81 -12.79 -11.29
N LEU A 140 5.65 -12.49 -11.89
CA LEU A 140 5.51 -11.40 -12.86
C LEU A 140 5.06 -10.09 -12.23
N LYS A 141 4.43 -10.13 -11.05
CA LYS A 141 3.91 -8.92 -10.38
C LYS A 141 4.97 -7.84 -10.19
N TRP A 142 6.16 -8.20 -9.66
CA TRP A 142 7.21 -7.23 -9.42
C TRP A 142 7.73 -6.60 -10.72
N LYS A 143 7.84 -7.39 -11.80
CA LYS A 143 8.32 -6.93 -13.11
C LYS A 143 7.34 -5.94 -13.73
N LEU A 144 6.05 -6.26 -13.71
CA LEU A 144 5.00 -5.35 -14.20
C LEU A 144 4.93 -4.07 -13.40
N ARG A 145 5.02 -4.15 -12.08
CA ARG A 145 5.03 -2.98 -11.20
C ARG A 145 6.22 -2.07 -11.46
N SER A 146 7.43 -2.64 -11.63
CA SER A 146 8.63 -1.87 -12.01
C SER A 146 8.43 -1.16 -13.35
N LYS A 147 7.84 -1.84 -14.34
CA LYS A 147 7.54 -1.23 -15.65
C LYS A 147 6.48 -0.13 -15.56
N LEU A 148 5.46 -0.29 -14.73
CA LEU A 148 4.48 0.78 -14.47
C LEU A 148 5.15 2.01 -13.83
N LYS A 149 6.08 1.79 -12.89
CA LYS A 149 6.85 2.88 -12.27
C LYS A 149 7.75 3.59 -13.28
N GLU A 150 8.46 2.85 -14.14
CA GLU A 150 9.23 3.43 -15.25
C GLU A 150 8.35 4.27 -16.19
N LEU A 151 7.16 3.76 -16.52
CA LEU A 151 6.20 4.48 -17.36
C LEU A 151 5.73 5.77 -16.71
N HIS A 152 5.39 5.71 -15.41
CA HIS A 152 5.02 6.90 -14.63
C HIS A 152 6.12 7.96 -14.71
N GLN A 153 7.39 7.58 -14.47
CA GLN A 153 8.53 8.48 -14.52
C GLN A 153 8.74 9.09 -15.90
N ARG A 154 8.54 8.29 -16.96
CA ARG A 154 8.71 8.72 -18.37
C ARG A 154 7.60 9.67 -18.83
N LEU A 155 6.35 9.35 -18.53
CA LEU A 155 5.19 10.11 -19.00
C LEU A 155 4.75 11.22 -18.04
N LYS A 156 5.21 11.20 -16.79
CA LYS A 156 4.83 12.13 -15.71
C LYS A 156 3.31 12.22 -15.49
N LEU A 157 2.59 11.15 -15.80
CA LEU A 157 1.16 11.05 -15.58
C LEU A 157 0.85 10.91 -14.09
N THR A 158 -0.25 11.48 -13.64
CA THR A 158 -0.81 11.14 -12.32
C THR A 158 -1.35 9.71 -12.36
N MET A 159 -0.87 8.87 -11.46
CA MET A 159 -1.31 7.49 -11.34
C MET A 159 -1.86 7.20 -9.95
N ILE A 160 -3.02 6.57 -9.88
CA ILE A 160 -3.63 6.08 -8.64
C ILE A 160 -3.69 4.56 -8.71
N TYR A 161 -3.07 3.89 -7.76
CA TYR A 161 -2.97 2.44 -7.68
C TYR A 161 -3.69 1.92 -6.44
N VAL A 162 -4.79 1.22 -6.62
CA VAL A 162 -5.55 0.61 -5.51
C VAL A 162 -5.08 -0.81 -5.31
N THR A 163 -4.74 -1.15 -4.10
CA THR A 163 -4.34 -2.51 -3.70
C THR A 163 -4.58 -2.76 -2.21
N HIS A 164 -4.68 -4.02 -1.82
CA HIS A 164 -4.60 -4.47 -0.44
C HIS A 164 -3.22 -5.06 -0.10
N ASP A 165 -2.32 -5.19 -1.09
CA ASP A 165 -0.94 -5.69 -0.91
C ASP A 165 -0.01 -4.52 -0.58
N GLN A 166 0.55 -4.55 0.63
CA GLN A 166 1.49 -3.54 1.12
C GLN A 166 2.72 -3.44 0.22
N THR A 167 3.27 -4.58 -0.22
CA THR A 167 4.47 -4.60 -1.05
C THR A 167 4.22 -3.91 -2.38
N GLU A 168 3.03 -4.08 -2.96
CA GLU A 168 2.64 -3.39 -4.18
C GLU A 168 2.58 -1.87 -3.95
N ALA A 169 1.88 -1.42 -2.90
CA ALA A 169 1.73 0.00 -2.59
C ALA A 169 3.07 0.68 -2.28
N LEU A 170 3.83 0.12 -1.35
CA LEU A 170 5.08 0.72 -0.84
C LEU A 170 6.22 0.75 -1.88
N THR A 171 6.19 -0.14 -2.88
CA THR A 171 7.23 -0.17 -3.93
C THR A 171 6.86 0.60 -5.19
N PHE A 172 5.57 0.84 -5.43
CA PHE A 172 5.08 1.59 -6.58
C PHE A 172 5.00 3.10 -6.32
N ALA A 173 4.36 3.49 -5.21
CA ALA A 173 3.92 4.86 -4.99
C ALA A 173 5.01 5.79 -4.47
N ASP A 174 4.88 7.08 -4.82
CA ASP A 174 5.61 8.18 -4.18
C ASP A 174 4.96 8.53 -2.85
N GLN A 175 3.61 8.44 -2.80
CA GLN A 175 2.79 8.67 -1.61
C GLN A 175 1.74 7.56 -1.48
N VAL A 176 1.56 7.07 -0.27
CA VAL A 176 0.54 6.06 0.05
C VAL A 176 -0.54 6.67 0.94
N VAL A 177 -1.78 6.50 0.54
CA VAL A 177 -2.98 6.89 1.28
C VAL A 177 -3.49 5.65 1.99
N VAL A 178 -3.33 5.60 3.31
CA VAL A 178 -3.82 4.48 4.12
C VAL A 178 -5.24 4.77 4.57
N MET A 179 -6.15 3.86 4.22
CA MET A 179 -7.58 3.96 4.50
C MET A 179 -8.05 2.87 5.45
N ASP A 180 -8.92 3.24 6.38
CA ASP A 180 -9.66 2.32 7.22
C ASP A 180 -11.09 2.84 7.45
N GLN A 181 -12.09 1.95 7.41
CA GLN A 181 -13.50 2.23 7.71
C GLN A 181 -14.10 3.47 7.00
N GLY A 182 -13.66 3.74 5.77
CA GLY A 182 -14.14 4.88 4.98
C GLY A 182 -13.37 6.18 5.19
N GLU A 183 -12.40 6.19 6.08
CA GLU A 183 -11.58 7.36 6.41
C GLU A 183 -10.15 7.22 5.93
N ILE A 184 -9.51 8.35 5.65
CA ILE A 184 -8.06 8.42 5.41
C ILE A 184 -7.38 8.57 6.76
N VAL A 185 -6.64 7.53 7.17
CA VAL A 185 -5.95 7.51 8.48
C VAL A 185 -4.61 8.24 8.40
N GLN A 186 -3.84 8.01 7.33
CA GLN A 186 -2.56 8.68 7.12
C GLN A 186 -2.22 8.75 5.64
N ILE A 187 -1.58 9.84 5.22
CA ILE A 187 -0.93 9.97 3.92
C ILE A 187 0.55 10.24 4.17
N GLY A 188 1.41 9.54 3.45
CA GLY A 188 2.85 9.72 3.58
C GLY A 188 3.64 8.90 2.57
N THR A 189 4.93 9.16 2.50
CA THR A 189 5.87 8.31 1.76
C THR A 189 5.95 6.92 2.42
N PRO A 190 6.37 5.88 1.69
CA PRO A 190 6.60 4.56 2.28
C PRO A 190 7.46 4.58 3.55
N LEU A 191 8.49 5.43 3.58
CA LEU A 191 9.39 5.58 4.72
C LEU A 191 8.67 6.20 5.93
N GLU A 192 7.94 7.30 5.73
CA GLU A 192 7.18 7.96 6.79
C GLU A 192 6.13 7.04 7.42
N LEU A 193 5.41 6.26 6.62
CA LEU A 193 4.43 5.30 7.13
C LEU A 193 5.06 4.17 7.93
N PHE A 194 6.28 3.78 7.57
CA PHE A 194 7.02 2.76 8.30
C PHE A 194 7.65 3.32 9.57
N GLU A 195 8.41 4.40 9.48
CA GLU A 195 9.18 4.95 10.60
C GLU A 195 8.30 5.73 11.59
N ARG A 196 7.27 6.44 11.10
CA ARG A 196 6.43 7.31 11.92
C ARG A 196 4.93 7.10 11.67
N PRO A 197 4.39 5.93 12.02
CA PRO A 197 2.95 5.72 11.94
C PRO A 197 2.23 6.66 12.92
N MET A 198 1.29 7.46 12.39
CA MET A 198 0.52 8.41 13.17
C MET A 198 -0.63 7.74 13.93
N HIS A 199 -0.98 6.51 13.55
CA HIS A 199 -2.03 5.72 14.17
C HIS A 199 -1.58 4.27 14.36
N THR A 200 -1.99 3.61 15.45
CA THR A 200 -1.66 2.20 15.73
C THR A 200 -2.10 1.27 14.61
N PHE A 201 -3.23 1.56 13.97
CA PHE A 201 -3.67 0.82 12.78
C PHE A 201 -2.61 0.85 11.68
N VAL A 202 -2.06 2.02 11.35
CA VAL A 202 -1.02 2.15 10.32
C VAL A 202 0.23 1.38 10.70
N GLY A 203 0.68 1.51 11.95
CA GLY A 203 1.83 0.78 12.46
C GLY A 203 1.67 -0.74 12.40
N HIS A 204 0.48 -1.24 12.75
CA HIS A 204 0.17 -2.66 12.69
C HIS A 204 -0.05 -3.16 11.26
N PHE A 205 -0.72 -2.37 10.44
CA PHE A 205 -1.07 -2.73 9.07
C PHE A 205 0.14 -2.68 8.14
N ILE A 206 1.10 -1.76 8.34
CA ILE A 206 2.34 -1.64 7.55
C ILE A 206 3.47 -2.39 8.26
N GLY A 207 3.98 -3.43 7.59
CA GLY A 207 5.05 -4.30 8.11
C GLY A 207 4.61 -5.76 8.24
N SER A 208 5.59 -6.68 8.23
CA SER A 208 5.34 -8.12 8.38
C SER A 208 6.50 -8.77 9.16
N PRO A 209 6.32 -8.99 10.46
CA PRO A 209 5.15 -8.69 11.30
C PRO A 209 4.85 -7.20 11.42
N GLY A 210 3.58 -6.85 11.75
CA GLY A 210 3.19 -5.49 12.08
C GLY A 210 3.78 -4.99 13.40
N MET A 211 3.66 -3.69 13.66
CA MET A 211 4.09 -3.07 14.91
C MET A 211 3.44 -3.74 16.13
N ASN A 212 4.23 -4.03 17.14
CA ASN A 212 3.71 -4.44 18.44
C ASN A 212 2.94 -3.27 19.07
N ILE A 213 1.74 -3.53 19.58
CA ILE A 213 0.88 -2.57 20.27
C ILE A 213 0.61 -3.12 21.65
N LEU A 214 1.11 -2.45 22.68
CA LEU A 214 1.10 -2.91 24.05
C LEU A 214 0.31 -1.94 24.94
N PRO A 215 -0.74 -2.37 25.64
CA PRO A 215 -1.45 -1.49 26.56
C PRO A 215 -0.52 -1.02 27.67
N CYS A 216 -0.58 0.25 28.04
CA CYS A 216 0.30 0.79 29.06
C CYS A 216 -0.41 1.79 29.98
N ASP A 217 0.13 1.98 31.19
CA ASP A 217 -0.26 3.04 32.09
C ASP A 217 0.70 4.23 31.95
N VAL A 218 0.17 5.44 31.94
CA VAL A 218 0.98 6.66 31.97
C VAL A 218 0.91 7.27 33.38
N ARG A 219 2.08 7.40 34.05
CA ARG A 219 2.20 7.96 35.42
C ARG A 219 3.46 8.79 35.55
N GLY A 220 3.36 9.97 36.17
CA GLY A 220 4.53 10.81 36.44
C GLY A 220 5.38 11.14 35.22
N GLY A 221 4.75 11.28 34.05
CA GLY A 221 5.44 11.56 32.77
C GLY A 221 6.21 10.38 32.18
N GLY A 222 5.92 9.15 32.57
CA GLY A 222 6.47 7.91 32.02
C GLY A 222 5.41 6.89 31.66
N ALA A 223 5.68 6.06 30.65
CA ALA A 223 4.84 4.92 30.27
C ALA A 223 5.30 3.66 30.98
N PHE A 224 4.35 2.85 31.45
CA PHE A 224 4.61 1.61 32.18
C PHE A 224 3.85 0.46 31.54
N PHE A 225 4.56 -0.60 31.19
CA PHE A 225 3.98 -1.86 30.74
C PHE A 225 4.34 -2.98 31.72
N ASN A 226 3.35 -3.72 32.21
CA ASN A 226 3.51 -4.76 33.24
C ASN A 226 4.32 -4.28 34.47
N GLY A 227 4.10 -3.02 34.89
CA GLY A 227 4.80 -2.41 36.03
C GLY A 227 6.23 -1.94 35.74
N GLN A 228 6.77 -2.20 34.61
CA GLN A 228 8.09 -1.72 34.18
C GLN A 228 7.99 -0.42 33.41
N LYS A 229 8.87 0.53 33.68
CA LYS A 229 9.00 1.77 32.92
C LYS A 229 9.62 1.49 31.58
N ILE A 230 8.95 1.90 30.51
CA ILE A 230 9.44 1.83 29.14
C ILE A 230 9.91 3.23 28.72
N SER A 231 11.13 3.30 28.19
CA SER A 231 11.66 4.54 27.61
C SER A 231 11.02 4.81 26.25
N LEU A 232 10.58 6.05 26.05
CA LEU A 232 9.90 6.48 24.83
C LEU A 232 10.75 7.47 24.04
N GLU A 233 10.49 7.58 22.73
CA GLU A 233 10.94 8.70 21.91
C GLU A 233 10.12 9.95 22.26
N GLY A 234 10.80 11.08 22.48
CA GLY A 234 10.15 12.36 22.77
C GLY A 234 9.53 12.48 24.16
N SER A 235 8.68 13.46 24.33
CA SER A 235 7.96 13.76 25.55
C SER A 235 6.47 13.43 25.44
N ILE A 236 5.87 13.01 26.55
CA ILE A 236 4.44 12.68 26.60
C ILE A 236 3.63 13.98 26.66
N ASN A 237 2.65 14.13 25.78
CA ASN A 237 1.70 15.25 25.80
C ASN A 237 0.93 15.30 27.13
N LYS A 238 0.67 16.50 27.66
CA LYS A 238 0.05 16.69 28.99
C LYS A 238 -1.40 16.22 29.09
N ASN A 239 -2.11 16.12 27.95
CA ASN A 239 -3.53 15.74 27.90
C ASN A 239 -3.65 14.33 27.32
N ILE A 240 -3.38 13.31 28.11
CA ILE A 240 -3.52 11.91 27.73
C ILE A 240 -4.85 11.37 28.24
N GLY A 241 -5.56 10.64 27.37
CA GLY A 241 -6.80 9.96 27.67
C GLY A 241 -6.61 8.67 28.48
N ASN A 242 -7.61 7.82 28.46
CA ASN A 242 -7.63 6.60 29.28
C ASN A 242 -7.13 5.35 28.54
N ARG A 243 -6.97 5.40 27.22
CA ARG A 243 -6.52 4.26 26.44
C ARG A 243 -5.16 4.53 25.84
N THR A 244 -4.13 4.24 26.60
CA THR A 244 -2.76 4.44 26.18
C THR A 244 -2.09 3.13 25.77
N GLU A 245 -1.32 3.18 24.70
CA GLU A 245 -0.65 2.03 24.10
C GLU A 245 0.78 2.42 23.70
N ILE A 246 1.72 1.49 23.89
CA ILE A 246 3.08 1.62 23.37
C ILE A 246 3.13 0.92 22.00
N GLY A 247 3.66 1.60 20.99
CA GLY A 247 3.96 1.01 19.70
C GLY A 247 5.47 0.86 19.50
N ILE A 248 5.89 -0.34 19.09
CA ILE A 248 7.28 -0.62 18.70
C ILE A 248 7.31 -1.69 17.61
N ARG A 249 8.09 -1.45 16.58
CA ARG A 249 8.25 -2.44 15.50
C ARG A 249 9.12 -3.61 15.94
N PRO A 250 8.85 -4.82 15.40
CA PRO A 250 9.62 -6.03 15.73
C PRO A 250 11.12 -5.91 15.46
N GLU A 251 11.51 -5.11 14.47
CA GLU A 251 12.91 -4.82 14.11
C GLU A 251 13.69 -4.08 15.21
N PHE A 252 12.98 -3.38 16.08
CA PHE A 252 13.55 -2.57 17.18
C PHE A 252 13.37 -3.21 18.56
N VAL A 253 12.95 -4.47 18.58
CA VAL A 253 12.88 -5.31 19.79
C VAL A 253 14.04 -6.28 19.77
N SER A 254 14.88 -6.26 20.80
CA SER A 254 16.05 -7.15 20.90
C SER A 254 15.96 -8.05 22.13
N VAL A 255 16.62 -9.21 22.07
CA VAL A 255 16.85 -10.07 23.22
C VAL A 255 18.06 -9.54 24.00
N SER A 256 17.91 -9.37 25.32
CA SER A 256 18.91 -8.74 26.18
C SER A 256 19.09 -9.51 27.47
N LYS A 257 20.10 -9.13 28.27
CA LYS A 257 20.34 -9.68 29.61
C LYS A 257 19.47 -9.02 30.68
N LYS A 258 18.86 -7.89 30.39
CA LYS A 258 17.97 -7.11 31.29
C LYS A 258 16.90 -6.44 30.44
N GLY A 259 15.71 -6.27 31.00
CA GLY A 259 14.59 -5.63 30.33
C GLY A 259 13.27 -6.24 30.73
N LEU A 260 12.32 -6.28 29.81
CA LEU A 260 11.01 -6.86 30.00
C LEU A 260 11.10 -8.39 30.01
N PRO A 261 10.77 -9.08 31.13
CA PRO A 261 10.77 -10.54 31.15
C PRO A 261 9.66 -11.08 30.25
N ALA A 262 9.99 -12.05 29.42
CA ALA A 262 9.08 -12.68 28.47
C ALA A 262 9.42 -14.16 28.25
N LYS A 263 8.43 -14.94 27.88
CA LYS A 263 8.60 -16.36 27.56
C LYS A 263 8.40 -16.59 26.06
N VAL A 264 9.36 -17.22 25.40
CA VAL A 264 9.28 -17.52 23.98
C VAL A 264 8.19 -18.56 23.71
N THR A 265 7.24 -18.21 22.85
CA THR A 265 6.12 -19.07 22.47
C THR A 265 6.28 -19.68 21.09
N LYS A 266 6.94 -18.98 20.16
CA LYS A 266 7.15 -19.45 18.80
C LYS A 266 8.41 -18.83 18.22
N VAL A 267 9.12 -19.60 17.43
CA VAL A 267 10.25 -19.13 16.59
C VAL A 267 9.98 -19.58 15.16
N ALA A 268 10.01 -18.65 14.22
CA ALA A 268 9.84 -18.89 12.80
C ALA A 268 11.07 -18.41 12.05
N ASP A 269 11.83 -19.33 11.49
CA ASP A 269 12.95 -19.03 10.59
C ASP A 269 12.38 -18.77 9.19
N ILE A 270 12.66 -17.58 8.63
CA ILE A 270 12.24 -17.20 7.27
C ILE A 270 13.44 -17.11 6.31
N GLY A 271 14.57 -17.73 6.68
CA GLY A 271 15.77 -17.90 5.88
C GLY A 271 16.79 -16.75 5.99
N ARG A 272 16.35 -15.50 6.11
CA ARG A 272 17.24 -14.34 6.29
C ARG A 272 17.31 -13.84 7.74
N HIS A 273 16.26 -14.07 8.51
CA HIS A 273 16.16 -13.75 9.94
C HIS A 273 15.10 -14.65 10.59
N CYS A 274 15.07 -14.66 11.91
CA CYS A 274 14.06 -15.34 12.69
C CYS A 274 13.05 -14.35 13.26
N VAL A 275 11.76 -14.69 13.18
CA VAL A 275 10.70 -13.99 13.89
C VAL A 275 10.42 -14.75 15.19
N VAL A 276 10.72 -14.12 16.31
CA VAL A 276 10.51 -14.65 17.66
C VAL A 276 9.24 -14.02 18.22
N HIS A 277 8.29 -14.84 18.66
CA HIS A 277 7.14 -14.40 19.43
C HIS A 277 7.35 -14.78 20.89
N ALA A 278 7.25 -13.80 21.77
CA ALA A 278 7.34 -14.00 23.22
C ALA A 278 6.15 -13.36 23.90
N VAL A 279 5.72 -13.92 25.04
CA VAL A 279 4.63 -13.41 25.85
C VAL A 279 5.19 -12.74 27.08
N ALA A 280 4.78 -11.50 27.34
CA ALA A 280 5.05 -10.73 28.54
C ALA A 280 3.71 -10.29 29.14
N GLY A 281 3.36 -10.83 30.32
CA GLY A 281 2.00 -10.71 30.86
C GLY A 281 0.98 -11.32 29.91
N ASP A 282 -0.04 -10.54 29.52
CA ASP A 282 -1.09 -10.98 28.60
C ASP A 282 -0.82 -10.58 27.14
N SER A 283 0.32 -9.96 26.85
CA SER A 283 0.64 -9.44 25.51
C SER A 283 1.67 -10.29 24.79
N SER A 284 1.41 -10.56 23.52
CA SER A 284 2.38 -11.19 22.60
C SER A 284 3.23 -10.12 21.93
N ILE A 285 4.54 -10.29 21.96
CA ILE A 285 5.53 -9.39 21.38
C ILE A 285 6.33 -10.14 20.32
N ALA A 286 6.36 -9.58 19.14
CA ALA A 286 7.22 -10.08 18.06
C ALA A 286 8.56 -9.34 18.06
N ALA A 287 9.65 -10.06 17.81
CA ALA A 287 10.98 -9.52 17.62
C ALA A 287 11.62 -10.14 16.36
N ILE A 288 12.39 -9.38 15.61
CA ILE A 288 13.20 -9.87 14.49
C ILE A 288 14.62 -10.05 14.98
N ILE A 289 15.14 -11.26 14.85
CA ILE A 289 16.47 -11.65 15.34
C ILE A 289 17.31 -12.16 14.15
N ASP A 290 18.40 -11.48 13.88
CA ASP A 290 19.35 -11.84 12.80
C ASP A 290 20.42 -12.85 13.28
N GLU A 291 20.60 -12.97 14.59
CA GLU A 291 21.55 -13.87 15.24
C GLU A 291 20.84 -15.20 15.62
N THR A 292 21.53 -16.04 16.43
CA THR A 292 20.95 -17.28 16.93
C THR A 292 19.72 -16.98 17.80
N PRO A 293 18.50 -17.40 17.38
CA PRO A 293 17.30 -17.12 18.13
C PRO A 293 17.25 -17.97 19.41
N PRO A 294 16.55 -17.51 20.46
CA PRO A 294 16.25 -18.32 21.62
C PRO A 294 15.32 -19.50 21.24
N ALA A 295 15.34 -20.56 22.02
CA ALA A 295 14.46 -21.71 21.80
C ALA A 295 13.03 -21.43 22.29
N GLN A 296 12.07 -22.14 21.71
CA GLN A 296 10.70 -22.13 22.23
C GLN A 296 10.67 -22.62 23.69
N GLY A 297 10.04 -21.87 24.56
CA GLY A 297 9.93 -22.13 25.99
C GLY A 297 10.96 -21.40 26.84
N ASP A 298 12.00 -20.81 26.23
CA ASP A 298 13.01 -20.05 26.95
C ASP A 298 12.43 -18.80 27.63
N GLU A 299 12.94 -18.49 28.81
CA GLU A 299 12.73 -17.23 29.48
C GLU A 299 13.81 -16.23 29.04
N ILE A 300 13.37 -15.10 28.52
CA ILE A 300 14.24 -14.06 27.96
C ILE A 300 13.89 -12.70 28.53
N TYR A 301 14.77 -11.74 28.29
CA TYR A 301 14.44 -10.33 28.51
C TYR A 301 14.42 -9.60 27.16
N LEU A 302 13.36 -8.82 26.93
CA LEU A 302 13.21 -7.98 25.76
C LEU A 302 13.61 -6.55 26.10
N ALA A 303 14.39 -5.94 25.22
CA ALA A 303 14.74 -4.53 25.27
C ALA A 303 14.15 -3.81 24.04
N PHE A 304 13.58 -2.64 24.29
CA PHE A 304 12.98 -1.78 23.27
C PHE A 304 13.92 -0.62 22.96
N ASP A 305 14.15 -0.37 21.66
CA ASP A 305 14.90 0.83 21.27
C ASP A 305 14.06 2.07 21.59
N GLN A 306 14.61 2.92 22.47
CA GLN A 306 13.95 4.14 22.93
C GLN A 306 13.58 5.06 21.77
N THR A 307 14.43 5.20 20.76
CA THR A 307 14.24 6.12 19.62
C THR A 307 13.14 5.66 18.68
N GLN A 308 12.68 4.41 18.84
CA GLN A 308 11.67 3.77 17.98
C GLN A 308 10.42 3.35 18.78
N THR A 309 10.39 3.68 20.08
CA THR A 309 9.26 3.34 20.96
C THR A 309 8.39 4.57 21.17
N ARG A 310 7.14 4.49 20.76
CA ARG A 310 6.19 5.61 20.76
C ARG A 310 4.97 5.33 21.61
N LEU A 311 4.37 6.40 22.12
CA LEU A 311 3.11 6.35 22.86
C LEU A 311 1.97 6.76 21.94
N TYR A 312 0.87 6.04 22.06
CA TYR A 312 -0.41 6.31 21.39
C TYR A 312 -1.51 6.49 22.41
N ASP A 313 -2.45 7.37 22.13
CA ASP A 313 -3.66 7.62 22.90
C ASP A 313 -4.88 7.51 21.98
N ASP A 314 -5.83 6.63 22.33
CA ASP A 314 -6.94 6.24 21.44
C ASP A 314 -6.49 5.90 20.00
N GLY A 315 -5.33 5.25 19.89
CA GLY A 315 -4.73 4.86 18.63
C GLY A 315 -3.89 5.93 17.94
N TRP A 316 -3.95 7.20 18.33
CA TRP A 316 -3.19 8.29 17.70
C TRP A 316 -1.87 8.56 18.43
N LEU A 317 -0.85 8.95 17.66
CA LEU A 317 0.47 9.28 18.18
C LEU A 317 0.39 10.42 19.20
N ALA A 318 0.89 10.16 20.42
CA ALA A 318 0.79 11.05 21.59
C ALA A 318 2.14 11.56 22.09
N THR A 319 3.24 11.30 21.38
CA THR A 319 4.57 11.84 21.68
C THR A 319 4.94 12.95 20.70
N ASP A 320 5.40 14.08 21.23
CA ASP A 320 6.04 15.13 20.45
C ASP A 320 7.51 14.74 20.19
N VAL A 321 7.91 14.72 18.91
CA VAL A 321 9.29 14.41 18.47
C VAL A 321 9.88 15.65 17.82
#